data_dd0063f5a1664e1536158ca3fb9eed81
#
_entry.id   dd0063f5a1664e1536158ca3fb9eed81
#
_cell.length_a   1.000
_cell.length_b   1.000
_cell.length_c   1.000
_cell.angle_alpha   90.00
_cell.angle_beta   90.00
_cell.angle_gamma   90.00
#
_symmetry.space_group_name_H-M   'P 1'
#
loop_
_entity.id
_entity.type
_entity.pdbx_description
1 polymer ?
#
loop_
_entity_poly.entity_id
_entity_poly.type
_entity_poly.pdbx_seq_one_letter_code
_entity_poly.pdbx_strand_id
1 'polypeptide(L)'
;MKVLDVGCGDRPVGDVNLDRFYYGKWKNFVVGEAHHLPFKDRVFEKVYSKHCLEHFENPLKFFEEAKRVLKKGGSLECIYPTDTMLTKKTIHNILNLRWSSAFKWKSKVTGANKINYGGHKWQLHDETLHKLLLKAGFEKINFHKIRFPTIRMDIDQKKRKWKITLNTYLPTWQIETKFVAET
;
A
#
# COMPACT_ATOMS: atom_id res chain seq x y z
N MET A 1 21.53 6.19 9.10
CA MET A 1 20.61 5.03 8.88
C MET A 1 20.57 4.77 7.38
N LYS A 2 20.97 3.56 6.92
CA LYS A 2 21.01 3.24 5.48
C LYS A 2 19.67 2.66 5.04
N VAL A 3 18.97 3.38 4.18
CA VAL A 3 17.60 3.05 3.71
C VAL A 3 17.65 2.52 2.28
N LEU A 4 17.00 1.37 2.03
CA LEU A 4 16.69 0.86 0.70
C LEU A 4 15.24 1.18 0.35
N ASP A 5 15.00 1.86 -0.76
CA ASP A 5 13.67 2.10 -1.32
C ASP A 5 13.41 1.10 -2.45
N VAL A 6 12.41 0.23 -2.27
CA VAL A 6 12.07 -0.84 -3.23
C VAL A 6 10.78 -0.52 -3.97
N GLY A 7 10.85 -0.49 -5.29
CA GLY A 7 9.78 -0.01 -6.15
C GLY A 7 9.68 1.52 -6.09
N CYS A 8 10.82 2.19 -6.10
CA CYS A 8 10.92 3.64 -5.88
C CYS A 8 10.28 4.47 -6.99
N GLY A 9 10.09 3.91 -8.19
CA GLY A 9 9.55 4.64 -9.33
C GLY A 9 10.36 5.88 -9.68
N ASP A 10 9.64 6.96 -9.99
CA ASP A 10 10.20 8.28 -10.34
C ASP A 10 10.44 9.21 -9.14
N ARG A 11 10.20 8.73 -7.91
CA ARG A 11 10.29 9.52 -6.66
C ARG A 11 11.03 8.79 -5.55
N PRO A 12 12.32 8.46 -5.76
CA PRO A 12 13.11 7.73 -4.77
C PRO A 12 13.31 8.52 -3.48
N VAL A 13 13.28 7.83 -2.36
CA VAL A 13 13.45 8.42 -1.01
C VAL A 13 14.54 7.72 -0.19
N GLY A 14 15.15 6.65 -0.72
CA GLY A 14 16.19 5.87 -0.05
C GLY A 14 17.61 6.39 -0.32
N ASP A 15 18.57 5.94 0.51
CA ASP A 15 20.00 6.08 0.22
C ASP A 15 20.42 5.22 -0.97
N VAL A 16 19.72 4.09 -1.15
CA VAL A 16 19.79 3.19 -2.32
C VAL A 16 18.36 2.97 -2.81
N ASN A 17 18.17 3.06 -4.11
CA ASN A 17 16.83 3.02 -4.71
C ASN A 17 16.79 1.92 -5.76
N LEU A 18 15.79 1.03 -5.67
CA LEU A 18 15.63 -0.10 -6.57
C LEU A 18 14.27 -0.07 -7.25
N ASP A 19 14.27 -0.25 -8.57
CA ASP A 19 13.06 -0.51 -9.34
C ASP A 19 13.38 -1.47 -10.50
N ARG A 20 12.36 -2.13 -11.07
CA ARG A 20 12.56 -2.98 -12.26
C ARG A 20 12.76 -2.17 -13.54
N PHE A 21 12.30 -0.91 -13.55
CA PHE A 21 12.42 0.01 -14.67
C PHE A 21 13.44 1.08 -14.36
N TYR A 22 14.25 1.43 -15.36
CA TYR A 22 15.24 2.49 -15.23
C TYR A 22 14.63 3.86 -15.52
N TYR A 23 14.63 4.73 -14.53
CA TYR A 23 14.11 6.10 -14.63
C TYR A 23 15.19 7.17 -14.89
N GLY A 24 16.42 6.80 -15.10
CA GLY A 24 17.50 7.54 -15.78
C GLY A 24 18.16 8.72 -15.06
N LYS A 25 17.74 9.12 -13.85
CA LYS A 25 18.20 10.41 -13.28
C LYS A 25 18.71 10.36 -11.83
N TRP A 26 18.60 9.25 -11.16
CA TRP A 26 18.82 9.22 -9.71
C TRP A 26 20.17 8.60 -9.37
N LYS A 27 20.89 9.26 -8.43
CA LYS A 27 22.09 8.66 -7.83
C LYS A 27 21.69 7.42 -7.00
N ASN A 28 22.59 6.44 -6.95
CA ASN A 28 22.39 5.19 -6.20
C ASN A 28 21.12 4.42 -6.60
N PHE A 29 20.79 4.45 -7.89
CA PHE A 29 19.69 3.69 -8.46
C PHE A 29 20.20 2.33 -8.95
N VAL A 30 19.46 1.29 -8.66
CA VAL A 30 19.74 -0.10 -9.05
C VAL A 30 18.53 -0.66 -9.79
N VAL A 31 18.73 -1.16 -10.99
CA VAL A 31 17.70 -1.92 -11.70
C VAL A 31 17.69 -3.34 -11.14
N GLY A 32 16.53 -3.79 -10.65
CA GLY A 32 16.43 -5.12 -10.03
C GLY A 32 15.01 -5.50 -9.67
N GLU A 33 14.85 -6.76 -9.26
CA GLU A 33 13.57 -7.36 -8.87
C GLU A 33 13.45 -7.41 -7.34
N ALA A 34 12.27 -7.02 -6.83
CA ALA A 34 11.99 -7.04 -5.39
C ALA A 34 12.06 -8.45 -4.77
N HIS A 35 11.81 -9.48 -5.59
CA HIS A 35 11.85 -10.88 -5.16
C HIS A 35 13.27 -11.49 -5.14
N HIS A 36 14.27 -10.75 -5.64
CA HIS A 36 15.68 -11.14 -5.66
C HIS A 36 16.53 -9.88 -5.56
N LEU A 37 16.62 -9.34 -4.34
CA LEU A 37 17.35 -8.09 -4.10
C LEU A 37 18.85 -8.28 -4.33
N PRO A 38 19.50 -7.50 -5.22
CA PRO A 38 20.93 -7.67 -5.58
C PRO A 38 21.88 -7.10 -4.52
N PHE A 39 21.58 -7.33 -3.27
CA PHE A 39 22.34 -6.84 -2.13
C PHE A 39 22.76 -7.99 -1.22
N LYS A 40 23.90 -7.80 -0.52
CA LYS A 40 24.36 -8.72 0.51
C LYS A 40 23.38 -8.69 1.70
N ASP A 41 23.48 -9.75 2.52
CA ASP A 41 22.71 -9.86 3.75
C ASP A 41 23.10 -8.75 4.73
N ARG A 42 22.11 -8.26 5.49
CA ARG A 42 22.32 -7.37 6.64
C ARG A 42 23.03 -6.05 6.29
N VAL A 43 22.66 -5.41 5.17
CA VAL A 43 23.26 -4.16 4.71
C VAL A 43 22.48 -2.93 5.14
N PHE A 44 21.15 -3.06 5.27
CA PHE A 44 20.25 -1.92 5.48
C PHE A 44 19.68 -1.89 6.90
N GLU A 45 19.50 -0.69 7.45
CA GLU A 45 18.76 -0.47 8.68
C GLU A 45 17.26 -0.40 8.42
N LYS A 46 16.88 0.03 7.22
CA LYS A 46 15.47 0.13 6.82
C LYS A 46 15.28 -0.27 5.36
N VAL A 47 14.24 -1.04 5.09
CA VAL A 47 13.67 -1.24 3.77
C VAL A 47 12.34 -0.50 3.72
N TYR A 48 12.16 0.33 2.70
CA TYR A 48 10.94 1.10 2.46
C TYR A 48 10.33 0.70 1.13
N SER A 49 9.00 0.64 1.05
CA SER A 49 8.28 0.40 -0.20
C SER A 49 6.92 1.10 -0.16
N LYS A 50 6.58 1.82 -1.22
CA LYS A 50 5.32 2.55 -1.30
C LYS A 50 4.62 2.29 -2.62
N HIS A 51 3.33 1.90 -2.55
CA HIS A 51 2.49 1.61 -3.72
C HIS A 51 3.14 0.64 -4.71
N CYS A 52 3.79 -0.38 -4.18
CA CYS A 52 4.48 -1.39 -4.97
C CYS A 52 4.04 -2.82 -4.60
N LEU A 53 3.71 -3.03 -3.31
CA LEU A 53 3.38 -4.34 -2.77
C LEU A 53 2.18 -5.01 -3.48
N GLU A 54 1.20 -4.23 -3.88
CA GLU A 54 0.01 -4.67 -4.61
C GLU A 54 0.31 -5.19 -6.03
N HIS A 55 1.49 -4.86 -6.56
CA HIS A 55 1.94 -5.30 -7.89
C HIS A 55 2.83 -6.54 -7.85
N PHE A 56 3.31 -6.94 -6.69
CA PHE A 56 4.21 -8.09 -6.57
C PHE A 56 3.49 -9.40 -6.88
N GLU A 57 4.17 -10.31 -7.57
CA GLU A 57 3.62 -11.64 -7.82
C GLU A 57 3.57 -12.51 -6.57
N ASN A 58 4.56 -12.35 -5.71
CA ASN A 58 4.71 -13.08 -4.47
C ASN A 58 5.17 -12.15 -3.34
N PRO A 59 4.26 -11.53 -2.59
CA PRO A 59 4.61 -10.68 -1.47
C PRO A 59 5.47 -11.37 -0.39
N LEU A 60 5.26 -12.66 -0.16
CA LEU A 60 6.07 -13.40 0.81
C LEU A 60 7.55 -13.42 0.41
N LYS A 61 7.84 -13.66 -0.87
CA LYS A 61 9.21 -13.67 -1.36
C LYS A 61 9.91 -12.31 -1.20
N PHE A 62 9.18 -11.23 -1.41
CA PHE A 62 9.69 -9.89 -1.12
C PHE A 62 9.98 -9.71 0.37
N PHE A 63 9.11 -10.18 1.26
CA PHE A 63 9.33 -10.06 2.70
C PHE A 63 10.55 -10.87 3.17
N GLU A 64 10.75 -12.07 2.62
CA GLU A 64 11.94 -12.88 2.89
C GLU A 64 13.23 -12.17 2.46
N GLU A 65 13.24 -11.58 1.26
CA GLU A 65 14.38 -10.82 0.75
C GLU A 65 14.61 -9.53 1.55
N ALA A 66 13.53 -8.79 1.89
CA ALA A 66 13.63 -7.62 2.74
C ALA A 66 14.26 -7.97 4.11
N LYS A 67 13.81 -9.06 4.73
CA LYS A 67 14.41 -9.54 5.98
C LYS A 67 15.87 -9.92 5.82
N ARG A 68 16.22 -10.60 4.74
CA ARG A 68 17.61 -11.02 4.47
C ARG A 68 18.57 -9.82 4.41
N VAL A 69 18.17 -8.75 3.71
CA VAL A 69 19.02 -7.57 3.53
C VAL A 69 19.00 -6.61 4.72
N LEU A 70 18.04 -6.73 5.63
CA LEU A 70 17.95 -5.95 6.86
C LEU A 70 18.97 -6.42 7.89
N LYS A 71 19.58 -5.46 8.58
CA LYS A 71 20.38 -5.72 9.78
C LYS A 71 19.48 -6.22 10.90
N LYS A 72 20.06 -6.89 11.90
CA LYS A 72 19.35 -7.23 13.13
C LYS A 72 18.81 -5.96 13.79
N GLY A 73 17.53 -5.95 14.15
CA GLY A 73 16.83 -4.78 14.65
C GLY A 73 16.46 -3.75 13.57
N GLY A 74 16.67 -4.06 12.31
CA GLY A 74 16.21 -3.25 11.19
C GLY A 74 14.71 -3.38 10.95
N SER A 75 14.13 -2.47 10.16
CA SER A 75 12.70 -2.42 9.93
C SER A 75 12.31 -2.41 8.46
N LEU A 76 11.22 -3.09 8.15
CA LEU A 76 10.50 -3.00 6.88
C LEU A 76 9.30 -2.08 7.05
N GLU A 77 9.23 -1.02 6.27
CA GLU A 77 8.07 -0.12 6.22
C GLU A 77 7.44 -0.16 4.84
N CYS A 78 6.15 -0.51 4.77
CA CYS A 78 5.40 -0.49 3.53
C CYS A 78 4.15 0.36 3.65
N ILE A 79 3.85 1.11 2.58
CA ILE A 79 2.59 1.85 2.39
C ILE A 79 1.88 1.26 1.19
N TYR A 80 0.65 0.84 1.35
CA TYR A 80 -0.15 0.19 0.32
C TYR A 80 -1.62 0.60 0.40
N PRO A 81 -2.36 0.56 -0.73
CA PRO A 81 -3.79 0.79 -0.73
C PRO A 81 -4.52 -0.37 -0.07
N THR A 82 -5.40 -0.07 0.87
CA THR A 82 -6.30 -1.05 1.46
C THR A 82 -7.63 -1.11 0.74
N ASP A 83 -8.39 -2.13 1.07
CA ASP A 83 -9.56 -2.68 0.44
C ASP A 83 -10.77 -1.78 0.16
N THR A 84 -10.86 -0.64 0.79
CA THR A 84 -12.05 0.21 0.68
C THR A 84 -11.90 1.21 -0.46
N MET A 85 -11.97 0.74 -1.68
CA MET A 85 -12.28 1.63 -2.79
C MET A 85 -13.76 2.02 -2.73
N LEU A 86 -14.05 3.14 -2.10
CA LEU A 86 -15.30 3.84 -2.33
C LEU A 86 -15.25 4.43 -3.76
N THR A 87 -15.65 3.67 -4.75
CA THR A 87 -15.72 4.18 -6.12
C THR A 87 -16.73 5.32 -6.19
N LYS A 88 -16.54 6.28 -7.11
CA LYS A 88 -17.55 7.33 -7.39
C LYS A 88 -18.94 6.72 -7.59
N LYS A 89 -19.01 5.53 -8.19
CA LYS A 89 -20.25 4.77 -8.40
C LYS A 89 -20.86 4.29 -7.09
N THR A 90 -20.04 3.77 -6.16
CA THR A 90 -20.50 3.32 -4.84
C THR A 90 -21.07 4.48 -4.03
N ILE A 91 -20.38 5.63 -4.03
CA ILE A 91 -20.83 6.84 -3.34
C ILE A 91 -22.13 7.37 -3.98
N HIS A 92 -22.19 7.44 -5.31
CA HIS A 92 -23.40 7.84 -6.01
C HIS A 92 -24.60 6.94 -5.65
N ASN A 93 -24.38 5.63 -5.57
CA ASN A 93 -25.42 4.69 -5.18
C ASN A 93 -25.85 4.84 -3.70
N ILE A 94 -24.90 5.12 -2.80
CA ILE A 94 -25.21 5.39 -1.39
C ILE A 94 -26.02 6.69 -1.26
N LEU A 95 -25.59 7.76 -1.91
CA LEU A 95 -26.24 9.06 -1.86
C LEU A 95 -27.63 9.06 -2.48
N ASN A 96 -27.89 8.19 -3.45
CA ASN A 96 -29.21 8.01 -4.07
C ASN A 96 -30.06 6.93 -3.40
N LEU A 97 -29.70 6.50 -2.18
CA LEU A 97 -30.39 5.44 -1.41
C LEU A 97 -30.51 4.10 -2.17
N ARG A 98 -29.65 3.83 -3.14
CA ARG A 98 -29.62 2.57 -3.89
C ARG A 98 -28.75 1.53 -3.14
N TRP A 99 -29.12 1.26 -1.89
CA TRP A 99 -28.37 0.38 -0.98
C TRP A 99 -28.08 -1.00 -1.55
N SER A 100 -29.04 -1.60 -2.25
CA SER A 100 -28.86 -2.95 -2.82
C SER A 100 -27.75 -3.02 -3.85
N SER A 101 -27.52 -1.95 -4.62
CA SER A 101 -26.45 -1.90 -5.62
C SER A 101 -25.11 -1.42 -5.02
N ALA A 102 -25.16 -0.61 -3.95
CA ALA A 102 -23.97 -0.17 -3.24
C ALA A 102 -23.29 -1.33 -2.48
N PHE A 103 -24.10 -2.23 -1.92
CA PHE A 103 -23.64 -3.39 -1.15
C PHE A 103 -23.54 -4.70 -1.96
N LYS A 104 -23.86 -4.71 -3.25
CA LYS A 104 -23.62 -5.87 -4.10
C LYS A 104 -22.13 -6.18 -4.32
N TRP A 105 -21.27 -5.30 -3.88
CA TRP A 105 -19.87 -5.62 -3.73
C TRP A 105 -19.68 -6.45 -2.43
N LYS A 106 -20.19 -7.68 -2.47
CA LYS A 106 -19.69 -8.71 -1.58
C LYS A 106 -18.23 -8.88 -1.93
N SER A 107 -17.38 -8.23 -1.14
CA SER A 107 -16.03 -8.70 -1.00
C SER A 107 -16.10 -10.19 -0.66
N LYS A 108 -15.88 -11.06 -1.62
CA LYS A 108 -15.38 -12.40 -1.33
C LYS A 108 -13.97 -12.21 -0.79
N VAL A 109 -13.92 -11.60 0.38
CA VAL A 109 -12.68 -11.33 1.07
C VAL A 109 -12.34 -12.57 1.85
N THR A 110 -11.73 -13.49 1.17
CA THR A 110 -10.99 -14.56 1.81
C THR A 110 -9.61 -14.57 1.19
N GLY A 111 -8.67 -13.92 1.89
CA GLY A 111 -7.29 -13.88 1.46
C GLY A 111 -7.03 -12.81 0.36
N ALA A 112 -5.77 -12.65 0.00
CA ALA A 112 -5.37 -11.78 -1.07
C ALA A 112 -6.04 -12.20 -2.39
N ASN A 113 -7.06 -11.47 -2.83
CA ASN A 113 -7.73 -11.74 -4.08
C ASN A 113 -6.91 -11.16 -5.24
N LYS A 114 -6.63 -11.98 -6.24
CA LYS A 114 -6.02 -11.53 -7.48
C LYS A 114 -7.01 -10.62 -8.19
N ILE A 115 -6.72 -9.32 -8.29
CA ILE A 115 -7.53 -8.36 -9.02
C ILE A 115 -6.74 -7.80 -10.20
N ASN A 116 -7.40 -7.58 -11.30
CA ASN A 116 -6.78 -7.05 -12.51
C ASN A 116 -7.27 -5.63 -12.77
N TYR A 117 -7.13 -4.75 -11.76
CA TYR A 117 -7.52 -3.35 -11.86
C TYR A 117 -6.29 -2.45 -11.73
N GLY A 118 -6.01 -1.66 -12.76
CA GLY A 118 -4.88 -0.72 -12.76
C GLY A 118 -3.51 -1.38 -12.58
N GLY A 119 -3.34 -2.66 -12.97
CA GLY A 119 -2.11 -3.42 -12.79
C GLY A 119 -1.92 -3.98 -11.37
N HIS A 120 -2.84 -3.76 -10.45
CA HIS A 120 -2.80 -4.39 -9.13
C HIS A 120 -3.09 -5.89 -9.27
N LYS A 121 -2.22 -6.73 -8.71
CA LYS A 121 -2.38 -8.19 -8.68
C LYS A 121 -3.13 -8.64 -7.44
N TRP A 122 -3.07 -7.86 -6.37
CA TRP A 122 -3.60 -8.20 -5.06
C TRP A 122 -4.42 -7.07 -4.47
N GLN A 123 -5.48 -7.46 -3.80
CA GLN A 123 -6.16 -6.67 -2.81
C GLN A 123 -5.63 -7.10 -1.44
N LEU A 124 -4.88 -6.21 -0.79
CA LEU A 124 -4.09 -6.55 0.39
C LEU A 124 -4.88 -6.25 1.66
N HIS A 125 -5.02 -7.27 2.51
CA HIS A 125 -5.65 -7.17 3.83
C HIS A 125 -4.60 -7.22 4.93
N ASP A 126 -4.75 -6.37 5.94
CA ASP A 126 -3.82 -6.30 7.07
C ASP A 126 -3.61 -7.69 7.72
N GLU A 127 -4.68 -8.47 7.87
CA GLU A 127 -4.62 -9.81 8.46
C GLU A 127 -3.79 -10.79 7.62
N THR A 128 -3.96 -10.75 6.30
CA THR A 128 -3.18 -11.60 5.39
C THR A 128 -1.72 -11.20 5.39
N LEU A 129 -1.44 -9.90 5.34
CA LEU A 129 -0.08 -9.38 5.40
C LEU A 129 0.60 -9.72 6.71
N HIS A 130 -0.11 -9.63 7.84
CA HIS A 130 0.41 -10.02 9.14
C HIS A 130 0.89 -11.48 9.14
N LYS A 131 0.08 -12.41 8.62
CA LYS A 131 0.44 -13.83 8.51
C LYS A 131 1.67 -14.04 7.62
N LEU A 132 1.76 -13.33 6.49
CA LEU A 132 2.90 -13.43 5.57
C LEU A 132 4.18 -12.86 6.18
N LEU A 133 4.09 -11.76 6.93
CA LEU A 133 5.22 -11.15 7.62
C LEU A 133 5.75 -12.06 8.75
N LEU A 134 4.85 -12.66 9.55
CA LEU A 134 5.24 -13.68 10.54
C LEU A 134 5.94 -14.87 9.87
N LYS A 135 5.41 -15.35 8.74
CA LYS A 135 6.02 -16.45 7.98
C LYS A 135 7.41 -16.09 7.45
N ALA A 136 7.62 -14.84 7.04
CA ALA A 136 8.93 -14.32 6.65
C ALA A 136 9.88 -14.11 7.85
N GLY A 137 9.35 -14.24 9.08
CA GLY A 137 10.11 -14.18 10.32
C GLY A 137 10.26 -12.79 10.93
N PHE A 138 9.41 -11.82 10.59
CA PHE A 138 9.29 -10.56 11.32
C PHE A 138 8.53 -10.79 12.63
N GLU A 139 8.87 -10.01 13.69
CA GLU A 139 8.33 -10.27 15.03
C GLU A 139 7.36 -9.19 15.47
N LYS A 140 7.74 -7.91 15.39
CA LYS A 140 6.91 -6.79 15.85
C LYS A 140 6.26 -6.11 14.66
N ILE A 141 4.97 -6.36 14.45
CA ILE A 141 4.25 -5.90 13.27
C ILE A 141 3.13 -4.95 13.70
N ASN A 142 3.20 -3.69 13.24
CA ASN A 142 2.25 -2.66 13.56
C ASN A 142 1.62 -2.09 12.28
N PHE A 143 0.29 -2.01 12.24
CA PHE A 143 -0.47 -1.44 11.13
C PHE A 143 -1.10 -0.11 11.53
N HIS A 144 -0.97 0.90 10.67
CA HIS A 144 -1.52 2.24 10.88
C HIS A 144 -2.27 2.70 9.64
N LYS A 145 -3.51 3.10 9.78
CA LYS A 145 -4.25 3.79 8.72
C LYS A 145 -3.75 5.23 8.64
N ILE A 146 -3.17 5.64 7.51
CA ILE A 146 -2.53 6.96 7.37
C ILE A 146 -3.32 7.95 6.55
N ARG A 147 -4.25 7.48 5.73
CA ARG A 147 -5.14 8.34 4.95
C ARG A 147 -6.54 7.78 4.91
N PHE A 148 -7.50 8.64 5.20
CA PHE A 148 -8.92 8.35 5.13
C PHE A 148 -9.61 9.39 4.25
N PRO A 149 -10.57 8.99 3.40
CA PRO A 149 -11.47 9.95 2.80
C PRO A 149 -12.31 10.59 3.92
N THR A 150 -12.35 11.90 3.98
CA THR A 150 -13.23 12.62 4.90
C THR A 150 -14.46 13.10 4.16
N ILE A 151 -15.64 12.82 4.72
CA ILE A 151 -16.92 13.30 4.22
C ILE A 151 -17.33 14.45 5.14
N ARG A 152 -17.44 15.65 4.58
CA ARG A 152 -18.01 16.81 5.27
C ARG A 152 -19.39 17.11 4.70
N MET A 153 -20.38 17.13 5.56
CA MET A 153 -21.75 17.52 5.20
C MET A 153 -22.04 18.89 5.79
N ASP A 154 -22.29 19.86 4.93
CA ASP A 154 -22.66 21.21 5.31
C ASP A 154 -24.06 21.53 4.78
N ILE A 155 -24.83 22.32 5.52
CA ILE A 155 -26.13 22.82 5.06
C ILE A 155 -25.92 24.19 4.41
N ASP A 156 -26.23 24.31 3.14
CA ASP A 156 -26.36 25.63 2.50
C ASP A 156 -27.63 26.29 3.01
N GLN A 157 -27.50 27.17 4.00
CA GLN A 157 -28.61 27.84 4.66
C GLN A 157 -29.45 28.70 3.70
N LYS A 158 -28.87 29.24 2.61
CA LYS A 158 -29.58 30.03 1.61
C LYS A 158 -30.45 29.16 0.71
N LYS A 159 -29.98 28.00 0.36
CA LYS A 159 -30.66 27.06 -0.57
C LYS A 159 -31.44 25.97 0.13
N ARG A 160 -31.34 25.87 1.46
CA ARG A 160 -31.90 24.74 2.26
C ARG A 160 -31.55 23.36 1.68
N LYS A 161 -30.36 23.23 1.07
CA LYS A 161 -29.85 21.98 0.49
C LYS A 161 -28.58 21.54 1.18
N TRP A 162 -28.46 20.25 1.35
CA TRP A 162 -27.24 19.64 1.84
C TRP A 162 -26.14 19.78 0.78
N LYS A 163 -24.99 20.28 1.18
CA LYS A 163 -23.78 20.27 0.39
C LYS A 163 -22.85 19.22 0.98
N ILE A 164 -22.56 18.21 0.20
CA ILE A 164 -21.60 17.16 0.59
C ILE A 164 -20.26 17.51 -0.06
N THR A 165 -19.26 17.81 0.77
CA THR A 165 -17.89 18.02 0.33
C THR A 165 -17.07 16.80 0.71
N LEU A 166 -16.44 16.23 -0.27
CA LEU A 166 -15.60 15.07 -0.10
C LEU A 166 -14.16 15.53 -0.24
N ASN A 167 -13.43 15.51 0.86
CA ASN A 167 -12.00 15.76 0.87
C ASN A 167 -11.27 14.44 0.74
N THR A 168 -10.68 14.21 -0.44
CA THR A 168 -9.79 13.08 -0.66
C THR A 168 -8.44 13.61 -1.09
N TYR A 169 -7.41 13.18 -0.42
CA TYR A 169 -6.04 13.48 -0.80
C TYR A 169 -5.55 12.63 -1.98
N LEU A 170 -6.36 11.67 -2.41
CA LEU A 170 -6.06 10.75 -3.49
C LEU A 170 -7.07 10.89 -4.61
N PRO A 171 -6.65 10.85 -5.88
CA PRO A 171 -7.55 10.85 -7.04
C PRO A 171 -8.47 9.62 -7.06
N THR A 172 -8.09 8.59 -6.35
CA THR A 172 -8.83 7.33 -6.17
C THR A 172 -9.11 7.17 -4.69
N TRP A 173 -10.23 7.44 -4.20
CA TRP A 173 -10.84 7.23 -2.87
C TRP A 173 -10.29 6.02 -2.06
N GLN A 174 -8.96 5.83 -2.06
CA GLN A 174 -8.27 4.72 -1.42
C GLN A 174 -7.88 5.08 0.00
N ILE A 175 -8.13 4.15 0.92
CA ILE A 175 -7.53 4.17 2.24
C ILE A 175 -6.11 3.63 2.07
N GLU A 176 -5.13 4.39 2.55
CA GLU A 176 -3.75 3.92 2.64
C GLU A 176 -3.50 3.35 4.04
N THR A 177 -2.90 2.20 4.08
CA THR A 177 -2.35 1.61 5.30
C THR A 177 -0.84 1.56 5.21
N LYS A 178 -0.20 1.87 6.32
CA LYS A 178 1.23 1.69 6.55
C LYS A 178 1.42 0.54 7.53
N PHE A 179 2.35 -0.35 7.28
CA PHE A 179 2.86 -1.22 8.32
C PHE A 179 4.35 -1.01 8.55
N VAL A 180 4.79 -1.30 9.77
CA VAL A 180 6.19 -1.40 10.17
C VAL A 180 6.39 -2.76 10.82
N ALA A 181 7.37 -3.52 10.35
CA ALA A 181 7.74 -4.81 10.89
C ALA A 181 9.24 -4.82 11.20
N GLU A 182 9.61 -5.32 12.37
CA GLU A 182 10.99 -5.38 12.86
C GLU A 182 11.52 -6.81 12.80
N THR A 183 12.84 -6.92 12.58
CA THR A 183 13.54 -8.21 12.50
C THR A 183 13.99 -8.69 13.87
#